data_205df0b1c0c30b97ba9706ea9743470c
#
_entry.id   205df0b1c0c30b97ba9706ea9743470c
#
_cell.length_a   1.000
_cell.length_b   1.000
_cell.length_c   1.000
_cell.angle_alpha   90.00
_cell.angle_beta   90.00
_cell.angle_gamma   90.00
#
_symmetry.space_group_name_H-M   'P 1'
#
loop_
_entity.id
_entity.type
_entity.pdbx_description
1 polymer ?
#
loop_
_entity_poly.entity_id
_entity_poly.type
_entity_poly.pdbx_seq_one_letter_code
_entity_poly.pdbx_strand_id
1 'polypeptide(L)'
;EIAQAAGATRGAIYWHFKDKVDLFNAMMDRATLPLERVCNAGEAAHAREPLAQLRGMVELLLRSIVSDVHMRRVFEIALYRVEYVSELSGVRERHLAAHARFQALLERNLSLAAAQASLALPMPAAMAAAGLHALFNGLLQSWLLGEASFDLPAAGRAAVDAYLRGLGFHV
;
A
#
# COMPACT_ATOMS: atom_id res chain seq x y z
N GLU A 1 20.04 -1.88 20.72
CA GLU A 1 18.62 -1.53 20.94
C GLU A 1 17.69 -2.55 20.29
N ILE A 2 17.71 -2.78 18.92
CA ILE A 2 16.82 -3.75 18.24
C ILE A 2 17.01 -5.18 18.83
N ALA A 3 18.24 -5.65 18.98
CA ALA A 3 18.53 -6.97 19.55
C ALA A 3 17.97 -7.09 20.97
N GLN A 4 18.19 -6.08 21.79
CA GLN A 4 17.73 -6.03 23.17
C GLN A 4 16.17 -6.06 23.22
N ALA A 5 15.50 -5.29 22.37
CA ALA A 5 14.04 -5.29 22.27
C ALA A 5 13.47 -6.64 21.80
N ALA A 6 14.23 -7.39 21.00
CA ALA A 6 13.88 -8.72 20.52
C ALA A 6 14.28 -9.85 21.50
N GLY A 7 14.87 -9.54 22.65
CA GLY A 7 15.40 -10.54 23.58
C GLY A 7 16.54 -11.39 22.99
N ALA A 8 17.24 -10.86 21.99
CA ALA A 8 18.30 -11.53 21.27
C ALA A 8 19.66 -10.85 21.48
N THR A 9 20.75 -11.55 21.18
CA THR A 9 22.07 -10.95 21.15
C THR A 9 22.30 -10.21 19.83
N ARG A 10 23.18 -9.20 19.84
CA ARG A 10 23.60 -8.51 18.63
C ARG A 10 24.20 -9.50 17.59
N GLY A 11 24.99 -10.47 18.06
CA GLY A 11 25.57 -11.52 17.22
C GLY A 11 24.51 -12.39 16.56
N ALA A 12 23.43 -12.74 17.25
CA ALA A 12 22.33 -13.51 16.69
C ALA A 12 21.63 -12.78 15.53
N ILE A 13 21.45 -11.45 15.63
CA ILE A 13 20.89 -10.66 14.54
C ILE A 13 21.82 -10.69 13.31
N TYR A 14 23.13 -10.45 13.49
CA TYR A 14 24.09 -10.45 12.38
C TYR A 14 24.33 -11.84 11.78
N TRP A 15 23.92 -12.89 12.47
CA TRP A 15 23.94 -14.25 11.89
C TRP A 15 22.81 -14.46 10.89
N HIS A 16 21.66 -13.79 11.08
CA HIS A 16 20.50 -13.89 10.22
C HIS A 16 20.40 -12.78 9.16
N PHE A 17 20.92 -11.59 9.47
CA PHE A 17 20.81 -10.42 8.61
C PHE A 17 22.19 -9.80 8.39
N LYS A 18 22.53 -9.60 7.13
CA LYS A 18 23.81 -9.07 6.72
C LYS A 18 24.06 -7.66 7.28
N ASP A 19 23.04 -6.83 7.26
CA ASP A 19 23.06 -5.45 7.71
C ASP A 19 21.64 -4.96 8.09
N LYS A 20 21.54 -3.68 8.43
CA LYS A 20 20.28 -3.04 8.81
C LYS A 20 19.29 -2.97 7.63
N VAL A 21 19.80 -2.87 6.39
CA VAL A 21 18.99 -2.84 5.16
C VAL A 21 18.32 -4.20 4.95
N ASP A 22 19.08 -5.28 5.12
CA ASP A 22 18.60 -6.65 4.98
C ASP A 22 17.50 -6.97 6.01
N LEU A 23 17.73 -6.59 7.28
CA LEU A 23 16.72 -6.69 8.33
C LEU A 23 15.45 -5.90 7.99
N PHE A 24 15.59 -4.67 7.51
CA PHE A 24 14.47 -3.83 7.12
C PHE A 24 13.70 -4.43 5.95
N ASN A 25 14.41 -4.92 4.94
CA ASN A 25 13.81 -5.59 3.80
C ASN A 25 13.02 -6.83 4.20
N ALA A 26 13.56 -7.66 5.08
CA ALA A 26 12.85 -8.83 5.61
C ALA A 26 11.58 -8.44 6.40
N MET A 27 11.63 -7.35 7.15
CA MET A 27 10.48 -6.80 7.85
C MET A 27 9.40 -6.32 6.85
N MET A 28 9.80 -5.59 5.81
CA MET A 28 8.89 -5.12 4.76
C MET A 28 8.28 -6.28 3.98
N ASP A 29 9.07 -7.31 3.63
CA ASP A 29 8.58 -8.50 2.94
C ASP A 29 7.46 -9.19 3.70
N ARG A 30 7.61 -9.30 5.00
CA ARG A 30 6.60 -9.95 5.84
C ARG A 30 5.24 -9.25 5.79
N ALA A 31 5.23 -7.92 5.61
CA ALA A 31 4.01 -7.14 5.52
C ALA A 31 3.49 -7.01 4.08
N THR A 32 4.38 -6.89 3.09
CA THR A 32 3.99 -6.58 1.70
C THR A 32 3.73 -7.81 0.85
N LEU A 33 4.44 -8.93 1.06
CA LEU A 33 4.24 -10.15 0.27
C LEU A 33 2.82 -10.72 0.31
N PRO A 34 2.11 -10.76 1.46
CA PRO A 34 0.71 -11.18 1.48
C PRO A 34 -0.18 -10.28 0.63
N LEU A 35 0.07 -8.97 0.64
CA LEU A 35 -0.68 -7.97 -0.13
C LEU A 35 -0.36 -8.10 -1.63
N GLU A 36 0.91 -8.26 -1.99
CA GLU A 36 1.33 -8.49 -3.37
C GLU A 36 0.69 -9.76 -3.95
N ARG A 37 0.59 -10.84 -3.15
CA ARG A 37 -0.10 -12.07 -3.57
C ARG A 37 -1.58 -11.83 -3.86
N VAL A 38 -2.25 -11.04 -3.02
CA VAL A 38 -3.66 -10.69 -3.23
C VAL A 38 -3.82 -9.80 -4.46
N CYS A 39 -2.93 -8.83 -4.64
CA CYS A 39 -2.93 -7.96 -5.83
C CYS A 39 -2.67 -8.74 -7.12
N ASN A 40 -1.85 -9.80 -7.07
CA ASN A 40 -1.49 -10.60 -8.23
C ASN A 40 -2.44 -11.80 -8.46
N ALA A 41 -3.17 -12.24 -7.43
CA ALA A 41 -4.08 -13.38 -7.51
C ALA A 41 -5.37 -13.00 -8.25
N GLY A 42 -5.33 -12.90 -9.54
CA GLY A 42 -6.54 -12.67 -10.31
C GLY A 42 -6.38 -11.81 -11.56
N GLU A 43 -5.23 -11.85 -12.21
CA GLU A 43 -5.06 -11.09 -13.48
C GLU A 43 -6.17 -11.34 -14.50
N ALA A 44 -6.69 -12.57 -14.58
CA ALA A 44 -7.82 -12.91 -15.45
C ALA A 44 -9.17 -12.38 -14.93
N ALA A 45 -9.35 -12.30 -13.61
CA ALA A 45 -10.54 -11.71 -12.99
C ALA A 45 -10.53 -10.17 -13.10
N HIS A 46 -9.35 -9.53 -13.07
CA HIS A 46 -9.17 -8.07 -13.21
C HIS A 46 -9.76 -7.53 -14.53
N ALA A 47 -9.75 -8.32 -15.58
CA ALA A 47 -10.31 -7.91 -16.87
C ALA A 47 -11.85 -7.85 -16.90
N ARG A 48 -12.54 -8.52 -15.98
CA ARG A 48 -14.02 -8.58 -15.98
C ARG A 48 -14.68 -7.46 -15.19
N GLU A 49 -14.17 -7.16 -13.98
CA GLU A 49 -14.77 -6.16 -13.09
C GLU A 49 -13.67 -5.27 -12.44
N PRO A 50 -12.98 -4.43 -13.24
CA PRO A 50 -11.81 -3.69 -12.76
C PRO A 50 -12.10 -2.71 -11.62
N LEU A 51 -13.29 -2.08 -11.58
CA LEU A 51 -13.68 -1.19 -10.48
C LEU A 51 -13.96 -1.96 -9.19
N ALA A 52 -14.69 -3.06 -9.26
CA ALA A 52 -14.99 -3.88 -8.08
C ALA A 52 -13.70 -4.43 -7.47
N GLN A 53 -12.75 -4.82 -8.32
CA GLN A 53 -11.45 -5.30 -7.87
C GLN A 53 -10.60 -4.22 -7.25
N LEU A 54 -10.53 -3.04 -7.85
CA LEU A 54 -9.81 -1.89 -7.31
C LEU A 54 -10.36 -1.54 -5.91
N ARG A 55 -11.68 -1.45 -5.77
CA ARG A 55 -12.36 -1.19 -4.49
C ARG A 55 -12.07 -2.29 -3.46
N GLY A 56 -12.22 -3.55 -3.87
CA GLY A 56 -11.96 -4.70 -3.00
C GLY A 56 -10.52 -4.79 -2.54
N MET A 57 -9.56 -4.49 -3.42
CA MET A 57 -8.14 -4.44 -3.09
C MET A 57 -7.84 -3.36 -2.03
N VAL A 58 -8.32 -2.13 -2.24
CA VAL A 58 -8.09 -1.04 -1.26
C VAL A 58 -8.74 -1.38 0.08
N GLU A 59 -9.98 -1.89 0.07
CA GLU A 59 -10.67 -2.31 1.31
C GLU A 59 -9.90 -3.40 2.04
N LEU A 60 -9.43 -4.43 1.33
CA LEU A 60 -8.66 -5.53 1.92
C LEU A 60 -7.36 -5.02 2.55
N LEU A 61 -6.64 -4.11 1.86
CA LEU A 61 -5.43 -3.48 2.38
C LEU A 61 -5.72 -2.76 3.70
N LEU A 62 -6.73 -1.90 3.73
CA LEU A 62 -7.09 -1.13 4.92
C LEU A 62 -7.54 -2.04 6.08
N ARG A 63 -8.35 -3.06 5.79
CA ARG A 63 -8.76 -4.06 6.79
C ARG A 63 -7.58 -4.83 7.36
N SER A 64 -6.62 -5.24 6.51
CA SER A 64 -5.43 -5.96 6.94
C SER A 64 -4.56 -5.12 7.88
N ILE A 65 -4.39 -3.82 7.59
CA ILE A 65 -3.65 -2.89 8.46
C ILE A 65 -4.34 -2.72 9.83
N VAL A 66 -5.67 -2.67 9.86
CA VAL A 66 -6.43 -2.56 11.11
C VAL A 66 -6.34 -3.84 11.94
N SER A 67 -6.46 -5.02 11.29
CA SER A 67 -6.55 -6.31 11.99
C SER A 67 -5.19 -6.89 12.36
N ASP A 68 -4.11 -6.57 11.64
CA ASP A 68 -2.77 -7.09 11.87
C ASP A 68 -1.88 -6.03 12.50
N VAL A 69 -1.61 -6.19 13.81
CA VAL A 69 -0.74 -5.29 14.57
C VAL A 69 0.69 -5.25 14.03
N HIS A 70 1.20 -6.35 13.47
CA HIS A 70 2.55 -6.39 12.91
C HIS A 70 2.61 -5.60 11.60
N MET A 71 1.61 -5.75 10.74
CA MET A 71 1.48 -4.96 9.53
C MET A 71 1.38 -3.46 9.85
N ARG A 72 0.53 -3.09 10.80
CA ARG A 72 0.43 -1.69 11.28
C ARG A 72 1.78 -1.14 11.70
N ARG A 73 2.53 -1.86 12.55
CA ARG A 73 3.87 -1.44 13.00
C ARG A 73 4.87 -1.29 11.86
N VAL A 74 4.81 -2.16 10.85
CA VAL A 74 5.66 -2.03 9.67
C VAL A 74 5.37 -0.75 8.91
N PHE A 75 4.09 -0.40 8.70
CA PHE A 75 3.71 0.86 8.07
C PHE A 75 4.09 2.08 8.92
N GLU A 76 3.92 2.04 10.25
CA GLU A 76 4.39 3.09 11.16
C GLU A 76 5.90 3.33 11.02
N ILE A 77 6.69 2.25 11.01
CA ILE A 77 8.14 2.35 10.83
C ILE A 77 8.47 2.92 9.45
N ALA A 78 7.86 2.40 8.39
CA ALA A 78 8.13 2.81 7.01
C ALA A 78 7.79 4.29 6.75
N LEU A 79 6.70 4.79 7.36
CA LEU A 79 6.22 6.15 7.15
C LEU A 79 6.88 7.18 8.08
N TYR A 80 7.24 6.80 9.32
CA TYR A 80 7.64 7.78 10.34
C TYR A 80 9.00 7.55 10.98
N ARG A 81 9.62 6.39 10.78
CA ARG A 81 10.89 6.03 11.44
C ARG A 81 12.06 5.81 10.49
N VAL A 82 11.81 5.82 9.19
CA VAL A 82 12.87 5.63 8.20
C VAL A 82 13.35 7.00 7.73
N GLU A 83 14.57 7.34 8.11
CA GLU A 83 15.31 8.41 7.48
C GLU A 83 16.02 7.83 6.25
N TYR A 84 15.68 8.33 5.07
CA TYR A 84 16.31 7.90 3.81
C TYR A 84 17.71 8.53 3.66
N VAL A 85 18.60 8.17 4.59
CA VAL A 85 20.04 8.51 4.50
C VAL A 85 20.71 7.62 3.46
N SER A 86 21.90 8.02 2.99
CA SER A 86 22.65 7.29 1.96
C SER A 86 22.87 5.80 2.27
N GLU A 87 23.01 5.46 3.55
CA GLU A 87 23.15 4.07 4.03
C GLU A 87 21.91 3.19 3.79
N LEU A 88 20.75 3.81 3.54
CA LEU A 88 19.46 3.14 3.30
C LEU A 88 18.98 3.27 1.85
N SER A 89 19.88 3.53 0.90
CA SER A 89 19.54 3.67 -0.53
C SER A 89 18.77 2.47 -1.08
N GLY A 90 19.18 1.24 -0.74
CA GLY A 90 18.48 0.01 -1.15
C GLY A 90 17.06 -0.10 -0.59
N VAL A 91 16.80 0.44 0.61
CA VAL A 91 15.45 0.53 1.19
C VAL A 91 14.59 1.50 0.37
N ARG A 92 15.15 2.66 0.02
CA ARG A 92 14.46 3.68 -0.78
C ARG A 92 14.11 3.14 -2.18
N GLU A 93 15.05 2.49 -2.85
CA GLU A 93 14.84 1.89 -4.18
C GLU A 93 13.71 0.86 -4.15
N ARG A 94 13.71 -0.02 -3.15
CA ARG A 94 12.65 -1.00 -2.95
C ARG A 94 11.28 -0.35 -2.69
N HIS A 95 11.23 0.68 -1.85
CA HIS A 95 10.01 1.42 -1.58
C HIS A 95 9.47 2.08 -2.85
N LEU A 96 10.33 2.72 -3.64
CA LEU A 96 9.96 3.31 -4.92
C LEU A 96 9.45 2.25 -5.92
N ALA A 97 10.09 1.07 -5.97
CA ALA A 97 9.63 -0.01 -6.84
C ALA A 97 8.25 -0.56 -6.42
N ALA A 98 8.00 -0.73 -5.13
CA ALA A 98 6.69 -1.14 -4.62
C ALA A 98 5.61 -0.08 -4.92
N HIS A 99 5.93 1.19 -4.71
CA HIS A 99 5.08 2.33 -5.04
C HIS A 99 4.72 2.34 -6.54
N ALA A 100 5.71 2.19 -7.41
CA ALA A 100 5.51 2.18 -8.86
C ALA A 100 4.62 1.01 -9.31
N ARG A 101 4.82 -0.20 -8.75
CA ARG A 101 3.98 -1.37 -9.05
C ARG A 101 2.53 -1.15 -8.64
N PHE A 102 2.30 -0.62 -7.44
CA PHE A 102 0.95 -0.35 -6.96
C PHE A 102 0.26 0.71 -7.82
N GLN A 103 0.97 1.77 -8.20
CA GLN A 103 0.47 2.82 -9.06
C GLN A 103 0.12 2.31 -10.46
N ALA A 104 0.98 1.47 -11.05
CA ALA A 104 0.71 0.83 -12.35
C ALA A 104 -0.54 -0.08 -12.30
N LEU A 105 -0.76 -0.78 -11.20
CA LEU A 105 -1.95 -1.59 -11.00
C LEU A 105 -3.23 -0.73 -10.92
N LEU A 106 -3.20 0.39 -10.21
CA LEU A 106 -4.31 1.34 -10.14
C LEU A 106 -4.61 1.93 -11.52
N GLU A 107 -3.58 2.38 -12.25
CA GLU A 107 -3.70 2.93 -13.60
C GLU A 107 -4.32 1.93 -14.57
N ARG A 108 -3.84 0.69 -14.56
CA ARG A 108 -4.38 -0.40 -15.39
C ARG A 108 -5.87 -0.62 -15.11
N ASN A 109 -6.26 -0.72 -13.84
CA ASN A 109 -7.67 -0.96 -13.47
C ASN A 109 -8.56 0.22 -13.85
N LEU A 110 -8.12 1.45 -13.63
CA LEU A 110 -8.86 2.66 -14.04
C LEU A 110 -9.01 2.74 -15.56
N SER A 111 -7.95 2.44 -16.32
CA SER A 111 -7.98 2.42 -17.78
C SER A 111 -8.95 1.36 -18.32
N LEU A 112 -8.91 0.14 -17.78
CA LEU A 112 -9.82 -0.93 -18.16
C LEU A 112 -11.28 -0.59 -17.83
N ALA A 113 -11.52 -0.04 -16.64
CA ALA A 113 -12.85 0.38 -16.22
C ALA A 113 -13.41 1.49 -17.10
N ALA A 114 -12.60 2.48 -17.44
CA ALA A 114 -12.99 3.57 -18.33
C ALA A 114 -13.33 3.06 -19.74
N ALA A 115 -12.51 2.14 -20.27
CA ALA A 115 -12.76 1.51 -21.57
C ALA A 115 -14.07 0.70 -21.58
N GLN A 116 -14.34 -0.11 -20.53
CA GLN A 116 -15.58 -0.89 -20.41
C GLN A 116 -16.83 -0.02 -20.29
N ALA A 117 -16.70 1.11 -19.57
CA ALA A 117 -17.81 2.07 -19.40
C ALA A 117 -17.95 3.06 -20.56
N SER A 118 -17.08 2.99 -21.58
CA SER A 118 -16.96 4.01 -22.64
C SER A 118 -16.84 5.44 -22.07
N LEU A 119 -16.13 5.57 -20.95
CA LEU A 119 -15.97 6.79 -20.19
C LEU A 119 -14.68 7.52 -20.60
N ALA A 120 -14.79 8.78 -20.97
CA ALA A 120 -13.64 9.67 -21.09
C ALA A 120 -13.28 10.20 -19.69
N LEU A 121 -12.13 9.79 -19.16
CA LEU A 121 -11.65 10.28 -17.88
C LEU A 121 -11.36 11.79 -17.96
N PRO A 122 -11.63 12.58 -16.88
CA PRO A 122 -11.35 14.02 -16.85
C PRO A 122 -9.85 14.35 -16.82
N MET A 123 -9.00 13.33 -16.62
CA MET A 123 -7.54 13.44 -16.58
C MET A 123 -6.88 12.14 -17.08
N PRO A 124 -5.58 12.13 -17.42
CA PRO A 124 -4.86 10.90 -17.75
C PRO A 124 -4.98 9.85 -16.63
N ALA A 125 -5.15 8.58 -17.01
CA ALA A 125 -5.31 7.47 -16.05
C ALA A 125 -4.15 7.38 -15.05
N ALA A 126 -2.91 7.67 -15.48
CA ALA A 126 -1.75 7.75 -14.59
C ALA A 126 -1.91 8.82 -13.49
N MET A 127 -2.48 9.99 -13.84
CA MET A 127 -2.75 11.06 -12.88
C MET A 127 -3.89 10.68 -11.92
N ALA A 128 -4.94 10.04 -12.42
CA ALA A 128 -6.02 9.51 -11.60
C ALA A 128 -5.51 8.42 -10.63
N ALA A 129 -4.62 7.54 -11.09
CA ALA A 129 -3.97 6.54 -10.24
C ALA A 129 -3.12 7.17 -9.14
N ALA A 130 -2.34 8.20 -9.48
CA ALA A 130 -1.55 8.95 -8.50
C ALA A 130 -2.43 9.63 -7.43
N GLY A 131 -3.55 10.23 -7.83
CA GLY A 131 -4.52 10.84 -6.92
C GLY A 131 -5.16 9.81 -5.97
N LEU A 132 -5.55 8.66 -6.50
CA LEU A 132 -6.11 7.56 -5.69
C LEU A 132 -5.09 6.99 -4.71
N HIS A 133 -3.83 6.85 -5.13
CA HIS A 133 -2.75 6.42 -4.25
C HIS A 133 -2.46 7.45 -3.15
N ALA A 134 -2.46 8.74 -3.48
CA ALA A 134 -2.30 9.82 -2.49
C ALA A 134 -3.44 9.83 -1.47
N LEU A 135 -4.68 9.59 -1.91
CA LEU A 135 -5.85 9.46 -1.04
C LEU A 135 -5.68 8.30 -0.05
N PHE A 136 -5.28 7.11 -0.53
CA PHE A 136 -5.01 5.95 0.30
C PHE A 136 -3.94 6.25 1.35
N ASN A 137 -2.79 6.80 0.91
CA ASN A 137 -1.69 7.13 1.81
C ASN A 137 -2.08 8.20 2.84
N GLY A 138 -2.83 9.22 2.44
CA GLY A 138 -3.30 10.28 3.35
C GLY A 138 -4.23 9.75 4.43
N LEU A 139 -5.17 8.86 4.08
CA LEU A 139 -6.04 8.20 5.05
C LEU A 139 -5.26 7.34 6.04
N LEU A 140 -4.34 6.53 5.52
CA LEU A 140 -3.49 5.68 6.36
C LEU A 140 -2.63 6.51 7.31
N GLN A 141 -1.97 7.55 6.82
CA GLN A 141 -1.16 8.46 7.64
C GLN A 141 -1.99 9.13 8.73
N SER A 142 -3.15 9.68 8.37
CA SER A 142 -4.05 10.34 9.33
C SER A 142 -4.53 9.38 10.41
N TRP A 143 -4.84 8.14 10.03
CA TRP A 143 -5.28 7.11 10.97
C TRP A 143 -4.17 6.66 11.93
N LEU A 144 -2.94 6.48 11.42
CA LEU A 144 -1.78 6.11 12.23
C LEU A 144 -1.38 7.23 13.20
N LEU A 145 -1.39 8.51 12.74
CA LEU A 145 -1.10 9.67 13.59
C LEU A 145 -2.17 9.92 14.66
N GLY A 146 -3.42 9.66 14.31
CA GLY A 146 -4.57 9.85 15.20
C GLY A 146 -4.85 8.66 16.10
N GLU A 147 -3.90 7.76 16.32
CA GLU A 147 -4.04 6.59 17.20
C GLU A 147 -5.31 5.76 16.91
N ALA A 148 -5.59 5.52 15.63
CA ALA A 148 -6.77 4.79 15.16
C ALA A 148 -8.12 5.46 15.50
N SER A 149 -8.20 6.78 15.41
CA SER A 149 -9.32 7.61 15.85
C SER A 149 -10.62 7.46 15.04
N PHE A 150 -10.58 6.75 13.89
CA PHE A 150 -11.76 6.54 13.03
C PHE A 150 -11.74 5.15 12.39
N ASP A 151 -12.90 4.72 11.85
CA ASP A 151 -12.99 3.47 11.08
C ASP A 151 -12.31 3.64 9.71
N LEU A 152 -11.05 3.18 9.64
CA LEU A 152 -10.22 3.31 8.45
C LEU A 152 -10.80 2.59 7.22
N PRO A 153 -11.31 1.33 7.30
CA PRO A 153 -12.00 0.68 6.18
C PRO A 153 -13.24 1.41 5.70
N ALA A 154 -14.08 1.92 6.60
CA ALA A 154 -15.29 2.66 6.24
C ALA A 154 -14.95 4.00 5.57
N ALA A 155 -14.02 4.76 6.15
CA ALA A 155 -13.55 6.02 5.59
C ALA A 155 -12.88 5.79 4.21
N GLY A 156 -12.09 4.72 4.08
CA GLY A 156 -11.45 4.34 2.84
C GLY A 156 -12.44 4.05 1.72
N ARG A 157 -13.48 3.23 2.00
CA ARG A 157 -14.55 2.97 1.01
C ARG A 157 -15.23 4.27 0.58
N ALA A 158 -15.67 5.08 1.53
CA ALA A 158 -16.39 6.32 1.24
C ALA A 158 -15.55 7.27 0.39
N ALA A 159 -14.26 7.42 0.73
CA ALA A 159 -13.36 8.31 0.01
C ALA A 159 -13.02 7.79 -1.39
N VAL A 160 -12.78 6.48 -1.54
CA VAL A 160 -12.54 5.86 -2.86
C VAL A 160 -13.77 5.98 -3.75
N ASP A 161 -14.97 5.69 -3.22
CA ASP A 161 -16.22 5.82 -3.99
C ASP A 161 -16.48 7.27 -4.39
N ALA A 162 -16.22 8.24 -3.52
CA ALA A 162 -16.32 9.66 -3.85
C ALA A 162 -15.32 10.05 -4.95
N TYR A 163 -14.09 9.57 -4.86
CA TYR A 163 -13.06 9.81 -5.87
C TYR A 163 -13.44 9.22 -7.23
N LEU A 164 -13.88 7.95 -7.25
CA LEU A 164 -14.31 7.28 -8.49
C LEU A 164 -15.52 7.96 -9.13
N ARG A 165 -16.50 8.41 -8.34
CA ARG A 165 -17.62 9.24 -8.83
C ARG A 165 -17.12 10.56 -9.42
N GLY A 166 -16.13 11.19 -8.81
CA GLY A 166 -15.48 12.40 -9.33
C GLY A 166 -14.78 12.18 -10.68
N LEU A 167 -14.32 10.97 -10.96
CA LEU A 167 -13.79 10.56 -12.26
C LEU A 167 -14.89 10.22 -13.31
N GLY A 168 -16.16 10.17 -12.89
CA GLY A 168 -17.30 9.86 -13.75
C GLY A 168 -17.81 8.41 -13.68
N PHE A 169 -17.24 7.57 -12.80
CA PHE A 169 -17.73 6.20 -12.63
C PHE A 169 -19.01 6.14 -11.79
N HIS A 170 -19.88 5.20 -12.12
CA HIS A 170 -21.04 4.85 -11.32
C HIS A 170 -20.67 3.75 -10.31
N VAL A 171 -20.49 4.14 -9.03
CA VAL A 171 -20.14 3.27 -7.91
C VAL A 171 -20.98 3.58 -6.67
#